data_6b2ad95d63bd286d7c36c9ab3d45553b
#
_entry.id   6b2ad95d63bd286d7c36c9ab3d45553b
#
_cell.length_a   1.000
_cell.length_b   1.000
_cell.length_c   1.000
_cell.angle_alpha   90.00
_cell.angle_beta   90.00
_cell.angle_gamma   90.00
#
_symmetry.space_group_name_H-M   'P 1'
#
loop_
_entity.id
_entity.type
_entity.pdbx_description
1 polymer ?
#
loop_
_entity_poly.entity_id
_entity_poly.type
_entity_poly.pdbx_seq_one_letter_code
_entity_poly.pdbx_strand_id
1 'polypeptide(L)'
;NIQNALDDARLKGKLEVELVVHGGGVVALKKGSPFEQTLLDLQKQGVVLAQCENTLRERKISKDEMLPFIGYTPSGNGELIIRQQQGWAIIHP
;
A
#
# COMPACT_ATOMS: atom_id res chain seq x y z
N ASN A 1 10.54 0.24 8.37
CA ASN A 1 9.12 -0.06 8.60
C ASN A 1 8.31 1.22 8.65
N ILE A 2 7.08 1.15 8.14
CA ILE A 2 6.21 2.32 7.96
C ILE A 2 5.89 2.98 9.30
N GLN A 3 5.57 2.19 10.33
CA GLN A 3 5.22 2.75 11.63
C GLN A 3 6.40 3.54 12.24
N ASN A 4 7.62 3.04 12.09
CA ASN A 4 8.79 3.76 12.58
C ASN A 4 8.98 5.11 11.87
N ALA A 5 8.72 5.16 10.56
CA ALA A 5 8.79 6.43 9.83
C ALA A 5 7.71 7.40 10.30
N LEU A 6 6.49 6.92 10.54
CA LEU A 6 5.39 7.76 11.04
C LEU A 6 5.69 8.32 12.44
N ASP A 7 6.38 7.53 13.26
CA ASP A 7 6.70 7.90 14.63
C ASP A 7 7.97 8.74 14.76
N ASP A 8 8.76 8.87 13.67
CA ASP A 8 9.98 9.67 13.70
C ASP A 8 9.62 11.14 13.95
N ALA A 9 10.14 11.67 15.06
CA ALA A 9 9.82 13.03 15.50
C ALA A 9 10.20 14.10 14.46
N ARG A 10 11.19 13.83 13.60
CA ARG A 10 11.63 14.77 12.56
C ARG A 10 10.62 14.86 11.42
N LEU A 11 9.80 13.80 11.20
CA LEU A 11 8.86 13.66 10.10
C LEU A 11 7.42 13.77 10.56
N LYS A 12 7.15 13.68 11.85
CA LYS A 12 5.80 13.61 12.39
C LYS A 12 4.95 14.81 11.95
N GLY A 13 3.79 14.53 11.37
CA GLY A 13 2.90 15.55 10.85
C GLY A 13 3.32 16.12 9.49
N LYS A 14 4.46 15.67 8.92
CA LYS A 14 5.00 16.16 7.64
C LYS A 14 5.12 15.07 6.59
N LEU A 15 4.79 13.84 6.95
CA LEU A 15 5.00 12.67 6.08
C LEU A 15 3.70 12.19 5.48
N GLU A 16 3.66 12.07 4.16
CA GLU A 16 2.62 11.36 3.44
C GLU A 16 3.20 10.01 3.02
N VAL A 17 2.45 8.93 3.24
CA VAL A 17 2.90 7.58 2.93
C VAL A 17 1.87 6.88 2.05
N GLU A 18 2.34 6.25 0.98
CA GLU A 18 1.55 5.33 0.17
C GLU A 18 2.24 3.97 0.14
N LEU A 19 1.49 2.94 0.49
CA LEU A 19 1.95 1.55 0.39
C LEU A 19 1.40 0.96 -0.90
N VAL A 20 2.28 0.70 -1.86
CA VAL A 20 1.92 0.08 -3.14
C VAL A 20 2.25 -1.40 -3.07
N VAL A 21 1.24 -2.23 -3.32
CA VAL A 21 1.38 -3.69 -3.21
C VAL A 21 1.19 -4.34 -4.57
N HIS A 22 2.15 -5.18 -4.98
CA HIS A 22 2.10 -5.91 -6.24
C HIS A 22 2.76 -7.29 -6.07
N GLY A 23 2.59 -8.16 -7.07
CA GLY A 23 3.20 -9.50 -7.06
C GLY A 23 2.75 -10.32 -5.85
N GLY A 24 3.68 -11.02 -5.24
CA GLY A 24 3.41 -11.90 -4.09
C GLY A 24 2.85 -11.18 -2.87
N GLY A 25 3.05 -9.86 -2.76
CA GLY A 25 2.53 -9.07 -1.65
C GLY A 25 1.02 -9.01 -1.58
N VAL A 26 0.33 -9.37 -2.66
CA VAL A 26 -1.14 -9.35 -2.73
C VAL A 26 -1.78 -10.15 -1.59
N VAL A 27 -1.14 -11.20 -1.10
CA VAL A 27 -1.66 -12.04 -0.02
C VAL A 27 -1.90 -11.24 1.26
N ALA A 28 -1.08 -10.22 1.52
CA ALA A 28 -1.22 -9.38 2.71
C ALA A 28 -2.51 -8.55 2.69
N LEU A 29 -3.05 -8.25 1.52
CA LEU A 29 -4.25 -7.43 1.36
C LEU A 29 -5.52 -8.25 1.10
N LYS A 30 -5.43 -9.58 1.11
CA LYS A 30 -6.60 -10.44 0.95
C LYS A 30 -7.35 -10.57 2.27
N LYS A 31 -8.66 -10.83 2.18
CA LYS A 31 -9.48 -11.15 3.35
C LYS A 31 -8.87 -12.33 4.09
N GLY A 32 -8.87 -12.28 5.42
CA GLY A 32 -8.25 -13.30 6.25
C GLY A 32 -6.76 -13.12 6.48
N SER A 33 -6.17 -12.04 5.94
CA SER A 33 -4.76 -11.73 6.17
C SER A 33 -4.47 -11.50 7.65
N PRO A 34 -3.35 -12.02 8.16
CA PRO A 34 -2.94 -11.74 9.55
C PRO A 34 -2.54 -10.27 9.75
N PHE A 35 -2.39 -9.51 8.67
CA PHE A 35 -2.01 -8.10 8.72
C PHE A 35 -3.18 -7.14 8.66
N GLU A 36 -4.43 -7.65 8.64
CA GLU A 36 -5.61 -6.81 8.45
C GLU A 36 -5.69 -5.67 9.46
N GLN A 37 -5.51 -5.96 10.75
CA GLN A 37 -5.61 -4.93 11.78
C GLN A 37 -4.47 -3.92 11.67
N THR A 38 -3.25 -4.37 11.39
CA THR A 38 -2.11 -3.49 11.19
C THR A 38 -2.33 -2.54 10.03
N LEU A 39 -2.86 -3.06 8.91
CA LEU A 39 -3.16 -2.24 7.73
C LEU A 39 -4.25 -1.22 8.01
N LEU A 40 -5.28 -1.61 8.73
CA LEU A 40 -6.36 -0.70 9.11
C LEU A 40 -5.83 0.42 10.01
N ASP A 41 -4.95 0.10 10.96
CA ASP A 41 -4.35 1.08 11.84
C ASP A 41 -3.47 2.07 11.07
N LEU A 42 -2.70 1.58 10.08
CA LEU A 42 -1.90 2.45 9.21
C LEU A 42 -2.79 3.38 8.40
N GLN A 43 -3.88 2.87 7.85
CA GLN A 43 -4.83 3.69 7.08
C GLN A 43 -5.42 4.79 7.95
N LYS A 44 -5.76 4.49 9.20
CA LYS A 44 -6.26 5.49 10.15
C LYS A 44 -5.24 6.59 10.44
N GLN A 45 -3.95 6.29 10.28
CA GLN A 45 -2.88 7.27 10.42
C GLN A 45 -2.58 8.02 9.12
N GLY A 46 -3.38 7.81 8.08
CA GLY A 46 -3.26 8.52 6.81
C GLY A 46 -2.46 7.80 5.74
N VAL A 47 -2.04 6.56 5.97
CA VAL A 47 -1.35 5.78 4.93
C VAL A 47 -2.34 5.37 3.85
N VAL A 48 -2.00 5.64 2.59
CA VAL A 48 -2.78 5.20 1.43
C VAL A 48 -2.35 3.78 1.08
N LEU A 49 -3.33 2.88 0.95
CA LEU A 49 -3.09 1.48 0.56
C LEU A 49 -3.50 1.30 -0.89
N ALA A 50 -2.57 0.94 -1.77
CA ALA A 50 -2.84 0.82 -3.20
C ALA A 50 -2.41 -0.55 -3.72
N GLN A 51 -3.38 -1.40 -4.05
CA GLN A 51 -3.15 -2.71 -4.65
C GLN A 51 -3.04 -2.58 -6.17
N CYS A 52 -2.02 -3.21 -6.74
CA CYS A 52 -1.82 -3.27 -8.19
C CYS A 52 -2.92 -4.11 -8.85
N GLU A 53 -3.69 -3.51 -9.75
CA GLU A 53 -4.76 -4.22 -10.46
C GLU A 53 -4.21 -5.22 -11.48
N ASN A 54 -3.04 -4.94 -12.07
CA ASN A 54 -2.38 -5.88 -12.98
C ASN A 54 -2.08 -7.20 -12.26
N THR A 55 -1.62 -7.14 -11.00
CA THR A 55 -1.37 -8.34 -10.20
C THR A 55 -2.65 -9.16 -10.02
N LEU A 56 -3.78 -8.49 -9.74
CA LEU A 56 -5.05 -9.19 -9.60
C LEU A 56 -5.43 -9.94 -10.87
N ARG A 57 -5.27 -9.28 -12.03
CA ARG A 57 -5.57 -9.92 -13.32
C ARG A 57 -4.64 -11.10 -13.59
N GLU A 58 -3.34 -10.93 -13.40
CA GLU A 58 -2.34 -11.96 -13.65
C GLU A 58 -2.54 -13.19 -12.76
N ARG A 59 -2.97 -12.97 -11.52
CA ARG A 59 -3.19 -14.05 -10.55
C ARG A 59 -4.63 -14.53 -10.48
N LYS A 60 -5.51 -13.96 -11.30
CA LYS A 60 -6.94 -14.30 -11.37
C LYS A 60 -7.62 -14.15 -10.01
N ILE A 61 -7.33 -13.05 -9.34
CA ILE A 61 -7.92 -12.70 -8.04
C ILE A 61 -8.99 -11.64 -8.25
N SER A 62 -10.17 -11.85 -7.70
CA SER A 62 -11.27 -10.90 -7.73
C SER A 62 -11.11 -9.87 -6.60
N LYS A 63 -11.56 -8.63 -6.83
CA LYS A 63 -11.58 -7.61 -5.79
C LYS A 63 -12.42 -8.03 -4.57
N ASP A 64 -13.40 -8.92 -4.79
CA ASP A 64 -14.21 -9.46 -3.68
C ASP A 64 -13.39 -10.26 -2.68
N GLU A 65 -12.23 -10.77 -3.10
CA GLU A 65 -11.32 -11.53 -2.23
C GLU A 65 -10.40 -10.62 -1.41
N MET A 66 -10.42 -9.32 -1.68
CA MET A 66 -9.53 -8.35 -1.05
C MET A 66 -10.20 -7.68 0.15
N LEU A 67 -9.37 -7.11 1.04
CA LEU A 67 -9.88 -6.34 2.18
C LEU A 67 -10.74 -5.18 1.66
N PRO A 68 -11.88 -4.89 2.29
CA PRO A 68 -12.84 -3.92 1.74
C PRO A 68 -12.40 -2.46 1.83
N PHE A 69 -11.39 -2.16 2.64
CA PHE A 69 -10.97 -0.77 2.89
C PHE A 69 -9.76 -0.32 2.09
N ILE A 70 -9.22 -1.16 1.19
CA ILE A 70 -8.02 -0.81 0.42
C ILE A 70 -8.39 -0.08 -0.89
N GLY A 71 -7.43 0.69 -1.41
CA GLY A 71 -7.53 1.29 -2.72
C GLY A 71 -6.77 0.49 -3.78
N TYR A 72 -6.85 0.95 -5.02
CA TYR A 72 -6.27 0.25 -6.17
C TYR A 72 -5.52 1.23 -7.06
N THR A 73 -4.52 0.71 -7.78
CA THR A 73 -3.85 1.43 -8.86
C THR A 73 -3.76 0.50 -10.08
N PRO A 74 -3.89 1.02 -11.31
CA PRO A 74 -3.84 0.17 -12.51
C PRO A 74 -2.53 -0.62 -12.61
N SER A 75 -1.41 -0.01 -12.21
CA SER A 75 -0.09 -0.62 -12.25
C SER A 75 0.73 -0.16 -11.06
N GLY A 76 1.25 -1.10 -10.29
CA GLY A 76 2.12 -0.76 -9.15
C GLY A 76 3.39 -0.04 -9.61
N ASN A 77 4.03 -0.53 -10.66
CA ASN A 77 5.22 0.13 -11.21
C ASN A 77 4.88 1.51 -11.76
N GLY A 78 3.75 1.64 -12.44
CA GLY A 78 3.29 2.93 -12.95
C GLY A 78 3.05 3.93 -11.83
N GLU A 79 2.43 3.49 -10.75
CA GLU A 79 2.19 4.34 -9.58
C GLU A 79 3.50 4.84 -8.96
N LEU A 80 4.48 3.95 -8.81
CA LEU A 80 5.79 4.32 -8.27
C LEU A 80 6.51 5.34 -9.15
N ILE A 81 6.44 5.16 -10.47
CA ILE A 81 7.06 6.10 -11.41
C ILE A 81 6.41 7.48 -11.30
N ILE A 82 5.07 7.52 -11.28
CA ILE A 82 4.33 8.78 -11.18
C ILE A 82 4.67 9.49 -9.87
N ARG A 83 4.67 8.78 -8.76
CA ARG A 83 4.99 9.38 -7.45
C ARG A 83 6.42 9.89 -7.40
N GLN A 84 7.38 9.15 -7.96
CA GLN A 84 8.75 9.60 -8.02
C GLN A 84 8.89 10.88 -8.84
N GLN A 85 8.17 10.99 -9.94
CA GLN A 85 8.15 12.21 -10.75
C GLN A 85 7.55 13.39 -9.98
N GLN A 86 6.68 13.11 -9.00
CA GLN A 86 6.08 14.12 -8.13
C GLN A 86 6.96 14.46 -6.92
N GLY A 87 8.16 13.89 -6.83
CA GLY A 87 9.10 14.18 -5.75
C GLY A 87 9.03 13.22 -4.56
N TRP A 88 8.27 12.13 -4.66
CA TRP A 88 8.18 11.14 -3.58
C TRP A 88 9.44 10.30 -3.50
N ALA A 89 9.87 9.97 -2.29
CA ALA A 89 10.94 9.00 -2.08
C ALA A 89 10.34 7.58 -2.11
N ILE A 90 11.02 6.65 -2.79
CA ILE A 90 10.58 5.27 -2.89
C ILE A 90 11.50 4.38 -2.07
N ILE A 91 10.89 3.59 -1.17
CA ILE A 91 11.60 2.65 -0.31
C ILE A 91 11.09 1.26 -0.58
N HIS A 92 12.00 0.34 -0.90
CA HIS A 92 11.69 -1.09 -1.04
C HIS A 92 12.09 -1.80 0.25
N PRO A 93 11.14 -2.52 0.88
CA PRO A 93 11.47 -3.33 2.05
C PRO A 93 12.33 -4.54 1.71
#